data_92249cc2d26eed35c7532ad53211e7e1
#
_entry.id   92249cc2d26eed35c7532ad53211e7e1
#
_cell.length_a   1.000
_cell.length_b   1.000
_cell.length_c   1.000
_cell.angle_alpha   90.00
_cell.angle_beta   90.00
_cell.angle_gamma   90.00
#
_symmetry.space_group_name_H-M   'P 1'
#
loop_
_entity.id
_entity.type
_entity.pdbx_description
1 polymer ?
#
loop_
_entity_poly.entity_id
_entity_poly.type
_entity_poly.pdbx_seq_one_letter_code
_entity_poly.pdbx_strand_id
1 'polypeptide(L)'
;EMCIRDRHFMDTPFFSPVSLTGMMMAGCNLGLFAMGVFNPSGNPLCPIIKICGNSQTLRHWGDDIDVELDGYFTGELNRSVAQRVVLASMNAVFNGAETASEKFGEGQFLLPRLKDAL
;
A
#
# COMPACT_ATOMS: atom_id res chain seq x y z
N GLU A 1 13.94 5.94 25.27
CA GLU A 1 12.68 5.14 25.24
C GLU A 1 11.65 5.72 24.29
N MET A 2 11.88 5.59 23.02
CA MET A 2 10.93 6.07 22.01
C MET A 2 10.03 4.97 21.46
N CYS A 3 9.95 3.82 22.12
CA CYS A 3 9.13 2.67 21.74
C CYS A 3 7.73 2.65 22.36
N ILE A 4 7.24 3.79 22.82
CA ILE A 4 5.96 3.83 23.56
C ILE A 4 4.73 3.53 22.65
N ARG A 5 4.89 3.42 21.33
CA ARG A 5 3.78 3.19 20.40
C ARG A 5 4.11 2.33 19.20
N ASP A 6 5.21 1.59 19.23
CA ASP A 6 5.63 0.67 18.14
C ASP A 6 5.57 1.31 16.74
N ARG A 7 5.94 2.57 16.64
CA ARG A 7 5.99 3.31 15.38
C ARG A 7 7.43 3.63 15.04
N HIS A 8 7.83 3.21 13.86
CA HIS A 8 9.16 3.48 13.32
C HIS A 8 9.02 4.29 12.05
N PHE A 9 9.89 5.29 11.89
CA PHE A 9 10.09 5.98 10.63
C PHE A 9 11.27 5.34 9.92
N MET A 10 11.08 4.96 8.67
CA MET A 10 12.14 4.40 7.85
C MET A 10 12.41 5.35 6.69
N ASP A 11 13.61 5.92 6.66
CA ASP A 11 14.09 6.65 5.49
C ASP A 11 14.45 5.65 4.39
N THR A 12 13.81 5.80 3.24
CA THR A 12 13.99 4.89 2.10
C THR A 12 14.35 5.69 0.86
N PRO A 13 15.23 5.16 0.00
CA PRO A 13 15.49 5.79 -1.29
C PRO A 13 14.22 5.75 -2.15
N PHE A 14 14.06 6.73 -3.01
CA PHE A 14 13.08 6.67 -4.07
C PHE A 14 13.47 5.52 -5.02
N PHE A 15 12.59 4.67 -5.48
CA PHE A 15 11.15 4.75 -5.60
C PHE A 15 10.46 3.50 -5.00
N SER A 16 9.12 3.35 -5.22
CA SER A 16 8.25 2.42 -4.51
C SER A 16 8.74 0.98 -4.36
N PRO A 17 9.23 0.25 -5.40
CA PRO A 17 9.68 -1.14 -5.22
C PRO A 17 10.85 -1.29 -4.25
N VAL A 18 11.77 -0.30 -4.22
CA VAL A 18 12.89 -0.29 -3.28
C VAL A 18 12.40 -0.05 -1.86
N SER A 19 11.51 0.93 -1.68
CA SER A 19 10.93 1.27 -0.38
C SER A 19 10.10 0.11 0.18
N LEU A 20 9.24 -0.50 -0.64
CA LEU A 20 8.45 -1.66 -0.24
C LEU A 20 9.33 -2.82 0.18
N THR A 21 10.32 -3.19 -0.65
CA THR A 21 11.27 -4.26 -0.32
C THR A 21 12.02 -3.96 0.98
N GLY A 22 12.50 -2.73 1.16
CA GLY A 22 13.20 -2.32 2.38
C GLY A 22 12.34 -2.45 3.63
N MET A 23 11.07 -2.03 3.57
CA MET A 23 10.14 -2.18 4.70
C MET A 23 9.85 -3.64 5.02
N MET A 24 9.67 -4.50 4.00
CA MET A 24 9.46 -5.93 4.21
C MET A 24 10.70 -6.58 4.84
N MET A 25 11.89 -6.24 4.38
CA MET A 25 13.15 -6.72 4.99
C MET A 25 13.34 -6.22 6.43
N ALA A 26 12.76 -5.08 6.79
CA ALA A 26 12.73 -4.56 8.16
C ALA A 26 11.67 -5.24 9.05
N GLY A 27 10.90 -6.20 8.53
CA GLY A 27 9.95 -7.01 9.29
C GLY A 27 8.48 -6.65 9.09
N CYS A 28 8.15 -5.81 8.11
CA CYS A 28 6.75 -5.57 7.75
C CYS A 28 6.19 -6.79 7.00
N ASN A 29 4.99 -7.23 7.37
CA ASN A 29 4.29 -8.39 6.78
C ASN A 29 3.00 -8.00 6.06
N LEU A 30 2.69 -6.71 5.98
CA LEU A 30 1.63 -6.12 5.18
C LEU A 30 2.03 -4.70 4.81
N GLY A 31 1.83 -4.31 3.56
CA GLY A 31 2.02 -2.94 3.10
C GLY A 31 0.69 -2.25 2.82
N LEU A 32 0.56 -1.00 3.25
CA LEU A 32 -0.51 -0.10 2.82
C LEU A 32 0.09 0.92 1.86
N PHE A 33 -0.28 0.87 0.61
CA PHE A 33 0.28 1.72 -0.42
C PHE A 33 -0.76 2.73 -0.93
N ALA A 34 -0.72 3.95 -0.36
CA ALA A 34 -1.59 5.05 -0.76
C ALA A 34 -1.04 5.76 -2.01
N MET A 35 -1.90 5.95 -2.99
CA MET A 35 -1.52 6.56 -4.26
C MET A 35 -2.60 7.50 -4.81
N GLY A 36 -2.18 8.51 -5.57
CA GLY A 36 -3.08 9.38 -6.34
C GLY A 36 -3.05 9.06 -7.83
N VAL A 37 -1.90 8.61 -8.33
CA VAL A 37 -1.71 8.10 -9.70
C VAL A 37 -1.39 6.63 -9.59
N PHE A 38 -1.89 5.81 -10.52
CA PHE A 38 -1.69 4.36 -10.49
C PHE A 38 -0.20 3.98 -10.48
N ASN A 39 0.11 3.04 -9.63
CA ASN A 39 1.43 2.42 -9.54
C ASN A 39 1.26 0.90 -9.37
N PRO A 40 1.76 0.07 -10.30
CA PRO A 40 1.59 -1.37 -10.26
C PRO A 40 2.38 -2.08 -9.17
N SER A 41 3.29 -1.38 -8.48
CA SER A 41 4.21 -2.03 -7.55
C SER A 41 3.50 -2.88 -6.49
N GLY A 42 3.72 -4.18 -6.56
CA GLY A 42 3.48 -5.14 -5.51
C GLY A 42 4.80 -5.59 -4.88
N ASN A 43 4.76 -6.59 -4.01
CA ASN A 43 5.98 -7.19 -3.47
C ASN A 43 5.77 -8.69 -3.24
N PRO A 44 6.70 -9.57 -3.68
CA PRO A 44 6.54 -11.02 -3.54
C PRO A 44 6.74 -11.53 -2.11
N LEU A 45 7.23 -10.69 -1.19
CA LEU A 45 7.51 -11.08 0.19
C LEU A 45 6.29 -10.89 1.10
N CYS A 46 5.37 -10.00 0.74
CA CYS A 46 4.16 -9.77 1.52
C CYS A 46 3.07 -9.07 0.69
N PRO A 47 1.80 -9.19 1.09
CA PRO A 47 0.70 -8.52 0.43
C PRO A 47 0.81 -6.99 0.54
N ILE A 48 0.48 -6.32 -0.55
CA ILE A 48 0.42 -4.85 -0.64
C ILE A 48 -1.01 -4.43 -0.97
N ILE A 49 -1.68 -3.79 -0.02
CA ILE A 49 -3.02 -3.21 -0.21
C ILE A 49 -2.86 -1.84 -0.87
N LYS A 50 -3.33 -1.71 -2.09
CA LYS A 50 -3.34 -0.45 -2.85
C LYS A 50 -4.55 0.38 -2.48
N ILE A 51 -4.32 1.62 -2.08
CA ILE A 51 -5.37 2.56 -1.65
C ILE A 51 -5.33 3.78 -2.56
N CYS A 52 -6.45 4.14 -3.18
CA CYS A 52 -6.53 5.29 -4.06
C CYS A 52 -7.69 6.21 -3.69
N GLY A 53 -7.40 7.53 -3.67
CA GLY A 53 -8.40 8.57 -3.44
C GLY A 53 -8.69 9.44 -4.66
N ASN A 54 -8.15 9.09 -5.84
CA ASN A 54 -8.34 9.84 -7.07
C ASN A 54 -9.35 9.15 -7.98
N SER A 55 -10.54 9.75 -8.13
CA SER A 55 -11.62 9.22 -8.97
C SER A 55 -11.22 9.03 -10.45
N GLN A 56 -10.28 9.82 -10.97
CA GLN A 56 -9.81 9.65 -12.34
C GLN A 56 -8.95 8.40 -12.49
N THR A 57 -8.10 8.11 -11.52
CA THR A 57 -7.30 6.89 -11.47
C THR A 57 -8.20 5.67 -11.30
N LEU A 58 -9.16 5.71 -10.40
CA LEU A 58 -10.09 4.62 -10.14
C LEU A 58 -10.93 4.25 -11.38
N ARG A 59 -11.32 5.23 -12.19
CA ARG A 59 -12.05 4.95 -13.45
C ARG A 59 -11.27 4.14 -14.48
N HIS A 60 -9.94 4.19 -14.45
CA HIS A 60 -9.08 3.50 -15.41
C HIS A 60 -8.44 2.22 -14.83
N TRP A 61 -8.23 2.19 -13.52
CA TRP A 61 -7.42 1.19 -12.83
C TRP A 61 -8.10 0.64 -11.57
N GLY A 62 -9.45 0.71 -11.49
CA GLY A 62 -10.20 0.27 -10.32
C GLY A 62 -9.96 -1.19 -9.96
N ASP A 63 -9.88 -2.07 -10.97
CA ASP A 63 -9.64 -3.50 -10.76
C ASP A 63 -8.26 -3.79 -10.13
N ASP A 64 -7.30 -2.88 -10.30
CA ASP A 64 -5.94 -2.98 -9.75
C ASP A 64 -5.81 -2.32 -8.37
N ILE A 65 -6.90 -1.79 -7.81
CA ILE A 65 -6.93 -1.09 -6.52
C ILE A 65 -7.76 -1.89 -5.52
N ASP A 66 -7.22 -2.08 -4.32
CA ASP A 66 -7.90 -2.85 -3.25
C ASP A 66 -8.90 -2.00 -2.46
N VAL A 67 -8.62 -0.71 -2.31
CA VAL A 67 -9.41 0.22 -1.49
C VAL A 67 -9.61 1.55 -2.21
N GLU A 68 -10.88 1.84 -2.51
CA GLU A 68 -11.31 3.11 -3.11
C GLU A 68 -11.71 4.10 -2.02
N LEU A 69 -11.09 5.27 -2.00
CA LEU A 69 -11.36 6.34 -1.02
C LEU A 69 -11.65 7.70 -1.67
N ASP A 70 -12.01 7.75 -2.94
CA ASP A 70 -12.34 9.01 -3.62
C ASP A 70 -13.55 9.70 -2.99
N GLY A 71 -14.54 8.94 -2.52
CA GLY A 71 -15.68 9.47 -1.76
C GLY A 71 -15.29 10.23 -0.49
N TYR A 72 -14.13 9.96 0.09
CA TYR A 72 -13.62 10.77 1.21
C TYR A 72 -13.20 12.18 0.75
N PHE A 73 -12.61 12.28 -0.43
CA PHE A 73 -12.16 13.56 -0.98
C PHE A 73 -13.30 14.35 -1.63
N THR A 74 -14.35 13.68 -2.10
CA THR A 74 -15.57 14.33 -2.61
C THR A 74 -16.55 14.73 -1.50
N GLY A 75 -16.31 14.27 -0.26
CA GLY A 75 -17.18 14.54 0.90
C GLY A 75 -18.35 13.58 1.07
N GLU A 76 -18.43 12.53 0.27
CA GLU A 76 -19.46 11.49 0.36
C GLU A 76 -19.19 10.52 1.51
N LEU A 77 -17.91 10.27 1.81
CA LEU A 77 -17.47 9.42 2.91
C LEU A 77 -16.87 10.25 4.05
N ASN A 78 -17.28 9.98 5.26
CA ASN A 78 -16.63 10.57 6.43
C ASN A 78 -15.39 9.73 6.85
N ARG A 79 -14.54 10.32 7.70
CA ARG A 79 -13.31 9.71 8.19
C ARG A 79 -13.53 8.32 8.82
N SER A 80 -14.60 8.16 9.61
CA SER A 80 -14.87 6.89 10.29
C SER A 80 -15.23 5.77 9.32
N VAL A 81 -15.92 6.10 8.22
CA VAL A 81 -16.22 5.14 7.15
C VAL A 81 -14.95 4.78 6.40
N ALA A 82 -14.14 5.75 5.99
CA ALA A 82 -12.87 5.52 5.33
C ALA A 82 -11.94 4.60 6.15
N GLN A 83 -11.83 4.86 7.46
CA GLN A 83 -11.07 3.99 8.37
C GLN A 83 -11.60 2.56 8.39
N ARG A 84 -12.92 2.36 8.47
CA ARG A 84 -13.51 1.02 8.47
C ARG A 84 -13.24 0.26 7.18
N VAL A 85 -13.30 0.93 6.04
CA VAL A 85 -13.01 0.29 4.74
C VAL A 85 -11.57 -0.21 4.69
N VAL A 86 -10.60 0.62 5.09
CA VAL A 86 -9.19 0.21 5.15
C VAL A 86 -8.98 -0.95 6.11
N LEU A 87 -9.55 -0.87 7.33
CA LEU A 87 -9.42 -1.94 8.32
C LEU A 87 -10.10 -3.24 7.88
N ALA A 88 -11.22 -3.16 7.17
CA ALA A 88 -11.89 -4.34 6.62
C ALA A 88 -11.02 -5.02 5.55
N SER A 89 -10.39 -4.26 4.66
CA SER A 89 -9.44 -4.78 3.67
C SER A 89 -8.24 -5.46 4.34
N MET A 90 -7.63 -4.80 5.33
CA MET A 90 -6.54 -5.40 6.10
C MET A 90 -6.95 -6.73 6.74
N ASN A 91 -8.12 -6.75 7.38
CA ASN A 91 -8.63 -7.95 8.02
C ASN A 91 -8.92 -9.09 7.02
N ALA A 92 -9.44 -8.76 5.84
CA ALA A 92 -9.64 -9.74 4.77
C ALA A 92 -8.32 -10.37 4.33
N VAL A 93 -7.28 -9.56 4.12
CA VAL A 93 -5.94 -10.04 3.74
C VAL A 93 -5.32 -10.88 4.84
N PHE A 94 -5.44 -10.51 6.11
CA PHE A 94 -4.99 -11.33 7.24
C PHE A 94 -5.73 -12.68 7.34
N ASN A 95 -6.92 -12.78 6.78
CA ASN A 95 -7.70 -14.02 6.68
C ASN A 95 -7.51 -14.75 5.34
N GLY A 96 -6.51 -14.39 4.55
CA GLY A 96 -6.11 -15.10 3.34
C GLY A 96 -6.74 -14.59 2.04
N ALA A 97 -7.36 -13.40 2.04
CA ALA A 97 -7.78 -12.78 0.79
C ALA A 97 -6.55 -12.25 0.02
N GLU A 98 -6.52 -12.51 -1.27
CA GLU A 98 -5.48 -11.98 -2.16
C GLU A 98 -5.71 -10.50 -2.47
N THR A 99 -4.63 -9.73 -2.46
CA THR A 99 -4.62 -8.35 -2.94
C THR A 99 -4.67 -8.29 -4.48
N ALA A 100 -5.01 -7.14 -5.05
CA ALA A 100 -4.97 -6.92 -6.49
C ALA A 100 -3.58 -7.24 -7.06
N SER A 101 -2.52 -6.81 -6.39
CA SER A 101 -1.14 -7.11 -6.80
C SER A 101 -0.85 -8.60 -6.88
N GLU A 102 -1.34 -9.38 -5.94
CA GLU A 102 -1.17 -10.85 -5.94
C GLU A 102 -1.96 -11.50 -7.06
N LYS A 103 -3.21 -11.11 -7.29
CA LYS A 103 -4.07 -11.62 -8.38
C LYS A 103 -3.48 -11.38 -9.75
N PHE A 104 -2.85 -10.22 -9.96
CA PHE A 104 -2.22 -9.87 -11.24
C PHE A 104 -0.74 -10.28 -11.34
N GLY A 105 -0.18 -10.88 -10.30
CA GLY A 105 1.22 -11.31 -10.28
C GLY A 105 2.21 -10.14 -10.28
N GLU A 106 1.81 -8.99 -9.77
CA GLU A 106 2.63 -7.79 -9.67
C GLU A 106 3.61 -7.89 -8.50
N GLY A 107 4.73 -8.54 -8.72
CA GLY A 107 5.77 -8.75 -7.72
C GLY A 107 7.09 -8.11 -8.13
N GLN A 108 7.29 -6.83 -7.87
CA GLN A 108 8.56 -6.16 -8.12
C GLN A 108 9.44 -6.21 -6.87
N PHE A 109 10.59 -6.82 -7.01
CA PHE A 109 11.59 -6.95 -5.95
C PHE A 109 12.87 -6.22 -6.33
N LEU A 110 13.19 -5.15 -5.59
CA LEU A 110 14.43 -4.39 -5.77
C LEU A 110 15.12 -4.24 -4.41
N LEU A 111 16.37 -4.68 -4.35
CA LEU A 111 17.17 -4.55 -3.15
C LEU A 111 17.50 -3.08 -2.87
N PRO A 112 17.30 -2.61 -1.62
CA PRO A 112 17.74 -1.29 -1.19
C PRO A 112 19.25 -1.11 -1.40
N ARG A 113 19.67 0.07 -1.80
CA ARG A 113 21.07 0.45 -1.95
C ARG A 113 21.45 1.49 -0.90
N LEU A 114 22.72 1.49 -0.47
CA LEU A 114 23.27 2.50 0.44
C LEU A 114 23.55 3.85 -0.21
N LYS A 115 23.32 3.97 -1.52
CA LYS A 115 23.47 5.22 -2.29
C LYS A 115 22.17 5.52 -3.01
N ASP A 116 21.97 6.80 -3.30
CA ASP A 116 20.83 7.28 -4.07
C ASP A 116 20.60 6.43 -5.32
N ALA A 117 19.36 6.09 -5.56
CA ALA A 117 19.00 5.22 -6.70
C ALA A 117 18.91 5.99 -8.03
N LEU A 118 19.74 7.01 -8.20
CA LEU A 118 19.97 7.95 -9.30
C LEU A 118 19.74 9.40 -8.91
#